data_7b883d50d69f5cdc5dcb5184d6b7e44d
#
_entry.id   7b883d50d69f5cdc5dcb5184d6b7e44d
#
_cell.length_a   1.000
_cell.length_b   1.000
_cell.length_c   1.000
_cell.angle_alpha   90.00
_cell.angle_beta   90.00
_cell.angle_gamma   90.00
#
_symmetry.space_group_name_H-M   'P 1'
#
loop_
_entity.id
_entity.type
_entity.pdbx_description
1 polymer ?
#
loop_
_entity_poly.entity_id
_entity_poly.type
_entity_poly.pdbx_seq_one_letter_code
_entity_poly.pdbx_strand_id
1 'polypeptide(L)'
;GHGESGSKGRSFGKDGADKIIEVPCGTVVYNAETGEYLCDVTEDGQEVILLKGGRGGQGNWHFKTATRQAPRFAQPGEPMQEMTVIMELKLLADVGLVGFPNAGKSTLLSSISAAKPKIADYPFTTLEPNLGIVSYHGGKSFVMADIPGIIEGASQGKGLGLRFLRHIERNSLLLFMVPADSDDIRKEYEVLLNELRTFNPEMLDKQRVLAVTKSDMLDQELMDEIEPTLPEGIPHVFISSVSGLGIS
;
A
#
# COMPACT_ATOMS: atom_id res chain seq x y z
N GLY A 1 24.51 -14.43 8.25
CA GLY A 1 25.37 -15.59 8.04
C GLY A 1 25.91 -16.16 9.34
N HIS A 2 26.55 -17.33 9.31
CA HIS A 2 27.28 -17.90 10.45
C HIS A 2 28.49 -17.04 10.82
N GLY A 3 28.81 -16.93 12.12
CA GLY A 3 30.06 -16.38 12.55
C GLY A 3 31.22 -17.35 12.29
N GLU A 4 32.37 -16.82 11.94
CA GLU A 4 33.58 -17.62 11.75
C GLU A 4 34.23 -17.99 13.10
N SER A 5 34.85 -19.13 13.17
CA SER A 5 35.62 -19.52 14.38
C SER A 5 36.84 -18.60 14.57
N GLY A 6 37.16 -18.31 15.81
CA GLY A 6 38.43 -17.66 16.15
C GLY A 6 39.63 -18.49 15.75
N SER A 7 40.77 -17.86 15.49
CA SER A 7 41.99 -18.53 15.04
C SER A 7 43.17 -18.29 15.96
N LYS A 8 44.37 -18.70 15.54
CA LYS A 8 45.63 -18.54 16.28
C LYS A 8 46.04 -17.06 16.31
N GLY A 9 46.76 -16.68 17.34
CA GLY A 9 47.21 -15.31 17.56
C GLY A 9 46.10 -14.44 18.17
N ARG A 10 46.01 -13.17 17.78
CA ARG A 10 44.99 -12.21 18.23
C ARG A 10 43.80 -12.13 17.26
N SER A 11 43.58 -13.15 16.45
CA SER A 11 42.59 -13.13 15.39
C SER A 11 41.23 -13.57 15.88
N PHE A 12 40.27 -12.70 15.80
CA PHE A 12 38.83 -13.01 15.95
C PHE A 12 38.29 -13.61 14.66
N GLY A 13 37.31 -14.48 14.75
CA GLY A 13 36.48 -14.84 13.62
C GLY A 13 35.65 -13.63 13.17
N LYS A 14 35.32 -13.55 11.89
CA LYS A 14 34.43 -12.52 11.38
C LYS A 14 33.00 -12.82 11.80
N ASP A 15 32.22 -11.76 12.01
CA ASP A 15 30.78 -11.89 12.15
C ASP A 15 30.15 -12.37 10.84
N GLY A 16 29.00 -13.03 10.93
CA GLY A 16 28.28 -13.50 9.75
C GLY A 16 27.87 -12.32 8.86
N ALA A 17 28.06 -12.49 7.55
CA ALA A 17 27.69 -11.44 6.59
C ALA A 17 26.17 -11.14 6.65
N ASP A 18 25.83 -9.87 6.53
CA ASP A 18 24.44 -9.42 6.45
C ASP A 18 23.81 -9.88 5.14
N LYS A 19 22.53 -10.21 5.19
CA LYS A 19 21.71 -10.48 4.04
C LYS A 19 20.58 -9.46 4.00
N ILE A 20 20.64 -8.57 3.02
CA ILE A 20 19.62 -7.54 2.79
C ILE A 20 18.61 -8.07 1.78
N ILE A 21 17.33 -7.90 2.09
CA ILE A 21 16.22 -8.19 1.18
C ILE A 21 15.50 -6.86 0.96
N GLU A 22 15.55 -6.35 -0.26
CA GLU A 22 14.86 -5.14 -0.65
C GLU A 22 13.40 -5.47 -0.94
N VAL A 23 12.49 -4.67 -0.36
CA VAL A 23 11.04 -4.83 -0.51
C VAL A 23 10.42 -3.45 -0.76
N PRO A 24 9.30 -3.36 -1.51
CA PRO A 24 8.59 -2.09 -1.68
C PRO A 24 7.94 -1.64 -0.37
N CYS A 25 7.72 -0.31 -0.24
CA CYS A 25 6.93 0.25 0.86
C CYS A 25 5.54 -0.38 0.92
N GLY A 26 5.03 -0.59 2.13
CA GLY A 26 3.77 -1.29 2.36
C GLY A 26 3.91 -2.81 2.50
N THR A 27 5.13 -3.33 2.53
CA THR A 27 5.35 -4.75 2.78
C THR A 27 5.22 -5.05 4.28
N VAL A 28 4.35 -5.99 4.62
CA VAL A 28 4.17 -6.54 5.98
C VAL A 28 4.79 -7.92 6.03
N VAL A 29 5.47 -8.20 7.11
CA VAL A 29 6.21 -9.45 7.32
C VAL A 29 5.61 -10.21 8.48
N TYR A 30 5.28 -11.48 8.24
CA TYR A 30 4.77 -12.41 9.23
C TYR A 30 5.69 -13.62 9.35
N ASN A 31 5.75 -14.21 10.53
CA ASN A 31 6.36 -15.53 10.69
C ASN A 31 5.49 -16.59 10.00
N ALA A 32 6.07 -17.37 9.09
CA ALA A 32 5.32 -18.36 8.32
C ALA A 32 4.80 -19.54 9.15
N GLU A 33 5.47 -19.85 10.28
CA GLU A 33 5.12 -20.99 11.12
C GLU A 33 4.06 -20.62 12.16
N THR A 34 4.16 -19.42 12.74
CA THR A 34 3.27 -18.98 13.83
C THR A 34 2.15 -18.06 13.35
N GLY A 35 2.29 -17.46 12.16
CA GLY A 35 1.39 -16.40 11.68
C GLY A 35 1.56 -15.06 12.43
N GLU A 36 2.56 -14.95 13.29
CA GLU A 36 2.80 -13.75 14.10
C GLU A 36 3.30 -12.60 13.22
N TYR A 37 2.75 -11.39 13.46
CA TYR A 37 3.25 -10.16 12.86
C TYR A 37 4.66 -9.85 13.38
N LEU A 38 5.58 -9.56 12.47
CA LEU A 38 6.97 -9.23 12.81
C LEU A 38 7.25 -7.73 12.63
N CYS A 39 6.95 -7.20 11.46
CA CYS A 39 7.16 -5.78 11.14
C CYS A 39 6.43 -5.38 9.87
N ASP A 40 6.40 -4.07 9.59
CA ASP A 40 6.03 -3.49 8.31
C ASP A 40 7.09 -2.49 7.85
N VAL A 41 7.21 -2.33 6.54
CA VAL A 41 8.09 -1.36 5.89
C VAL A 41 7.20 -0.33 5.22
N THR A 42 7.05 0.84 5.84
CA THR A 42 6.11 1.88 5.43
C THR A 42 6.77 3.10 4.79
N GLU A 43 8.07 3.30 5.06
CA GLU A 43 8.84 4.46 4.61
C GLU A 43 9.98 4.05 3.68
N ASP A 44 10.29 4.90 2.71
CA ASP A 44 11.44 4.69 1.82
C ASP A 44 12.75 4.79 2.61
N GLY A 45 13.64 3.81 2.39
CA GLY A 45 14.90 3.70 3.13
C GLY A 45 14.78 3.17 4.55
N GLN A 46 13.60 2.72 4.99
CA GLN A 46 13.43 2.07 6.29
C GLN A 46 14.15 0.72 6.31
N GLU A 47 14.95 0.48 7.35
CA GLU A 47 15.65 -0.78 7.57
C GLU A 47 15.15 -1.46 8.86
N VAL A 48 14.82 -2.74 8.76
CA VAL A 48 14.36 -3.56 9.90
C VAL A 48 15.20 -4.82 10.01
N ILE A 49 15.79 -5.05 11.17
CA ILE A 49 16.58 -6.25 11.46
C ILE A 49 15.64 -7.34 11.98
N LEU A 50 15.34 -8.34 11.16
CA LEU A 50 14.50 -9.48 11.56
C LEU A 50 15.26 -10.50 12.37
N LEU A 51 16.50 -10.80 11.99
CA LEU A 51 17.36 -11.80 12.63
C LEU A 51 18.77 -11.26 12.76
N LYS A 52 19.41 -11.56 13.89
CA LYS A 52 20.82 -11.24 14.10
C LYS A 52 21.70 -12.31 13.48
N GLY A 53 22.79 -11.89 12.84
CA GLY A 53 23.86 -12.78 12.39
C GLY A 53 24.61 -13.40 13.55
N GLY A 54 25.26 -14.54 13.30
CA GLY A 54 26.15 -15.16 14.25
C GLY A 54 27.42 -14.33 14.46
N ARG A 55 27.84 -14.17 15.70
CA ARG A 55 29.10 -13.47 16.04
C ARG A 55 30.31 -14.33 15.76
N GLY A 56 31.39 -13.69 15.36
CA GLY A 56 32.68 -14.35 15.24
C GLY A 56 33.24 -14.82 16.59
N GLY A 57 33.87 -15.98 16.60
CA GLY A 57 34.47 -16.56 17.79
C GLY A 57 35.76 -15.83 18.22
N GLN A 58 36.07 -15.84 19.50
CA GLN A 58 37.29 -15.27 20.03
C GLN A 58 38.49 -16.16 19.73
N GLY A 59 39.62 -15.57 19.35
CA GLY A 59 40.87 -16.27 19.14
C GLY A 59 41.49 -16.78 20.41
N ASN A 60 42.43 -17.74 20.31
CA ASN A 60 43.07 -18.43 21.45
C ASN A 60 43.75 -17.48 22.45
N TRP A 61 44.18 -16.30 22.03
CA TRP A 61 44.84 -15.33 22.88
C TRP A 61 43.94 -14.81 24.03
N HIS A 62 42.64 -14.71 23.79
CA HIS A 62 41.66 -14.27 24.80
C HIS A 62 41.51 -15.25 25.96
N PHE A 63 41.89 -16.51 25.76
CA PHE A 63 41.83 -17.57 26.77
C PHE A 63 43.17 -17.76 27.49
N LYS A 64 44.10 -16.82 27.34
CA LYS A 64 45.39 -16.83 28.03
C LYS A 64 45.21 -16.51 29.52
N THR A 65 45.80 -17.35 30.35
CA THR A 65 45.82 -17.17 31.80
C THR A 65 47.27 -17.24 32.30
N ALA A 66 47.52 -16.87 33.56
CA ALA A 66 48.85 -16.91 34.14
C ALA A 66 49.48 -18.32 34.09
N THR A 67 48.67 -19.35 34.20
CA THR A 67 49.08 -20.76 34.15
C THR A 67 49.05 -21.37 32.75
N ARG A 68 48.28 -20.79 31.82
CA ARG A 68 48.14 -21.26 30.44
C ARG A 68 48.46 -20.12 29.47
N GLN A 69 49.72 -19.97 29.16
CA GLN A 69 50.22 -18.85 28.34
C GLN A 69 49.99 -19.01 26.83
N ALA A 70 49.81 -20.24 26.32
CA ALA A 70 49.57 -20.57 24.93
C ALA A 70 48.40 -21.56 24.78
N PRO A 71 47.13 -21.09 24.92
CA PRO A 71 45.97 -21.98 24.74
C PRO A 71 45.94 -22.52 23.30
N ARG A 72 45.59 -23.80 23.15
CA ARG A 72 45.50 -24.47 21.83
C ARG A 72 44.06 -24.52 21.29
N PHE A 73 43.15 -23.82 21.95
CA PHE A 73 41.73 -23.73 21.56
C PHE A 73 41.33 -22.27 21.30
N ALA A 74 40.36 -22.10 20.47
CA ALA A 74 39.68 -20.84 20.20
C ALA A 74 38.16 -21.07 20.27
N GLN A 75 37.40 -20.00 20.41
CA GLN A 75 35.93 -20.08 20.46
C GLN A 75 35.39 -20.29 19.05
N PRO A 76 34.45 -21.23 18.83
CA PRO A 76 33.73 -21.32 17.58
C PRO A 76 32.86 -20.07 17.37
N GLY A 77 32.58 -19.72 16.12
CA GLY A 77 31.59 -18.70 15.81
C GLY A 77 30.18 -19.17 16.17
N GLU A 78 29.31 -18.22 16.43
CA GLU A 78 27.89 -18.47 16.68
C GLU A 78 27.19 -18.92 15.41
N PRO A 79 26.23 -19.87 15.48
CA PRO A 79 25.40 -20.23 14.34
C PRO A 79 24.49 -19.08 13.92
N MET A 80 24.11 -19.02 12.64
CA MET A 80 23.08 -18.11 12.17
C MET A 80 21.71 -18.59 12.64
N GLN A 81 20.79 -17.62 12.74
CA GLN A 81 19.38 -17.91 12.91
C GLN A 81 18.71 -17.97 11.53
N GLU A 82 17.75 -18.86 11.38
CA GLU A 82 16.93 -19.01 10.18
C GLU A 82 15.46 -18.92 10.56
N MET A 83 14.68 -18.30 9.70
CA MET A 83 13.23 -18.19 9.87
C MET A 83 12.58 -18.10 8.49
N THR A 84 11.48 -18.80 8.32
CA THR A 84 10.63 -18.66 7.13
C THR A 84 9.62 -17.54 7.39
N VAL A 85 9.53 -16.59 6.47
CA VAL A 85 8.62 -15.46 6.57
C VAL A 85 7.67 -15.42 5.39
N ILE A 86 6.44 -14.96 5.64
CA ILE A 86 5.48 -14.57 4.62
C ILE A 86 5.58 -13.05 4.49
N MET A 87 5.82 -12.56 3.29
CA MET A 87 5.81 -11.14 2.97
C MET A 87 4.54 -10.83 2.17
N GLU A 88 3.71 -9.97 2.73
CA GLU A 88 2.49 -9.48 2.07
C GLU A 88 2.69 -8.02 1.70
N LEU A 89 2.54 -7.69 0.42
CA LEU A 89 2.48 -6.31 -0.01
C LEU A 89 1.08 -5.78 0.26
N LYS A 90 0.94 -4.87 1.22
CA LYS A 90 -0.29 -4.09 1.39
C LYS A 90 -0.31 -3.01 0.32
N LEU A 91 -1.36 -2.99 -0.44
CA LEU A 91 -1.60 -1.94 -1.41
C LEU A 91 -1.85 -0.62 -0.67
N LEU A 92 -0.90 0.27 -0.81
CA LEU A 92 -1.04 1.66 -0.41
C LEU A 92 -1.56 2.42 -1.62
N ALA A 93 -2.88 2.53 -1.76
CA ALA A 93 -3.45 3.50 -2.67
C ALA A 93 -3.71 4.77 -1.87
N ASP A 94 -3.12 5.87 -2.31
CA ASP A 94 -3.35 7.19 -1.72
C ASP A 94 -4.76 7.68 -2.01
N VAL A 95 -5.30 7.31 -3.19
CA VAL A 95 -6.65 7.66 -3.62
C VAL A 95 -7.40 6.42 -4.11
N GLY A 96 -8.54 6.16 -3.51
CA GLY A 96 -9.48 5.11 -3.95
C GLY A 96 -10.63 5.70 -4.76
N LEU A 97 -10.89 5.17 -5.96
CA LEU A 97 -12.02 5.56 -6.80
C LEU A 97 -13.29 4.83 -6.38
N VAL A 98 -14.35 5.57 -6.11
CA VAL A 98 -15.66 5.06 -5.71
C VAL A 98 -16.72 5.59 -6.68
N GLY A 99 -17.47 4.72 -7.32
CA GLY A 99 -18.50 5.13 -8.28
C GLY A 99 -19.17 3.94 -8.93
N PHE A 100 -20.37 4.15 -9.44
CA PHE A 100 -21.10 3.13 -10.19
C PHE A 100 -20.38 2.71 -11.48
N PRO A 101 -20.77 1.60 -12.10
CA PRO A 101 -20.32 1.26 -13.44
C PRO A 101 -20.54 2.45 -14.40
N ASN A 102 -19.60 2.64 -15.31
CA ASN A 102 -19.63 3.73 -16.28
C ASN A 102 -19.53 5.17 -15.71
N ALA A 103 -19.24 5.34 -14.42
CA ALA A 103 -18.95 6.66 -13.84
C ALA A 103 -17.64 7.29 -14.34
N GLY A 104 -16.86 6.59 -15.18
CA GLY A 104 -15.64 7.10 -15.78
C GLY A 104 -14.36 6.80 -15.00
N LYS A 105 -14.39 5.91 -13.97
CA LYS A 105 -13.24 5.58 -13.11
C LYS A 105 -12.00 5.13 -13.89
N SER A 106 -12.14 4.08 -14.68
CA SER A 106 -11.02 3.52 -15.46
C SER A 106 -10.55 4.47 -16.56
N THR A 107 -11.45 5.28 -17.10
CA THR A 107 -11.10 6.33 -18.08
C THR A 107 -10.28 7.43 -17.44
N LEU A 108 -10.68 7.90 -16.25
CA LEU A 108 -9.92 8.88 -15.48
C LEU A 108 -8.52 8.31 -15.16
N LEU A 109 -8.47 7.10 -14.60
CA LEU A 109 -7.21 6.47 -14.24
C LEU A 109 -6.25 6.36 -15.43
N SER A 110 -6.79 6.00 -16.60
CA SER A 110 -6.00 5.89 -17.83
C SER A 110 -5.52 7.23 -18.37
N SER A 111 -6.30 8.31 -18.19
CA SER A 111 -5.97 9.64 -18.70
C SER A 111 -4.91 10.38 -17.87
N ILE A 112 -4.88 10.14 -16.54
CA ILE A 112 -3.99 10.86 -15.61
C ILE A 112 -2.76 10.08 -15.18
N SER A 113 -2.75 8.76 -15.44
CA SER A 113 -1.59 7.93 -15.06
C SER A 113 -0.37 8.23 -15.91
N ALA A 114 0.79 8.39 -15.28
CA ALA A 114 2.08 8.60 -15.93
C ALA A 114 2.51 7.42 -16.82
N ALA A 115 2.00 6.22 -16.55
CA ALA A 115 2.16 5.02 -17.34
C ALA A 115 0.79 4.32 -17.47
N LYS A 116 0.66 3.38 -18.43
CA LYS A 116 -0.57 2.58 -18.53
C LYS A 116 -0.88 1.94 -17.18
N PRO A 117 -2.13 2.07 -16.69
CA PRO A 117 -2.55 1.42 -15.47
C PRO A 117 -2.24 -0.07 -15.51
N LYS A 118 -1.70 -0.60 -14.44
CA LYS A 118 -1.39 -2.03 -14.33
C LYS A 118 -2.48 -2.71 -13.53
N ILE A 119 -2.99 -3.79 -14.08
CA ILE A 119 -3.80 -4.75 -13.32
C ILE A 119 -2.85 -5.43 -12.33
N ALA A 120 -3.15 -5.31 -11.06
CA ALA A 120 -2.37 -5.95 -10.03
C ALA A 120 -3.01 -7.30 -9.69
N ASP A 121 -2.28 -8.38 -9.94
CA ASP A 121 -2.68 -9.73 -9.55
C ASP A 121 -2.24 -9.96 -8.10
N TYR A 122 -3.20 -9.93 -7.20
CA TYR A 122 -2.97 -10.21 -5.79
C TYR A 122 -3.54 -11.56 -5.43
N PRO A 123 -2.73 -12.50 -4.93
CA PRO A 123 -3.15 -13.86 -4.64
C PRO A 123 -4.25 -13.97 -3.56
N PHE A 124 -4.56 -12.87 -2.89
CA PHE A 124 -5.61 -12.79 -1.86
C PHE A 124 -6.86 -12.01 -2.30
N THR A 125 -6.91 -11.53 -3.55
CA THR A 125 -8.08 -10.84 -4.11
C THR A 125 -8.58 -11.58 -5.33
N THR A 126 -9.90 -11.76 -5.40
CA THR A 126 -10.55 -12.23 -6.62
C THR A 126 -10.95 -11.07 -7.55
N LEU A 127 -10.69 -9.84 -7.11
CA LEU A 127 -10.87 -8.62 -7.88
C LEU A 127 -9.47 -8.10 -8.21
N GLU A 128 -9.24 -7.83 -9.48
CA GLU A 128 -8.02 -7.26 -10.00
C GLU A 128 -8.12 -5.73 -10.02
N PRO A 129 -7.56 -5.02 -9.03
CA PRO A 129 -7.60 -3.58 -9.02
C PRO A 129 -6.71 -3.01 -10.12
N ASN A 130 -7.19 -1.97 -10.78
CA ASN A 130 -6.38 -1.19 -11.69
C ASN A 130 -5.65 -0.10 -10.90
N LEU A 131 -4.33 -0.10 -10.96
CA LEU A 131 -3.49 0.89 -10.30
C LEU A 131 -2.87 1.84 -11.31
N GLY A 132 -2.92 3.12 -11.03
CA GLY A 132 -2.23 4.16 -11.77
C GLY A 132 -1.36 5.02 -10.87
N ILE A 133 -0.18 5.36 -11.34
CA ILE A 133 0.70 6.34 -10.68
C ILE A 133 0.42 7.69 -11.31
N VAL A 134 -0.05 8.62 -10.52
CA VAL A 134 -0.37 9.99 -10.93
C VAL A 134 0.74 10.92 -10.48
N SER A 135 1.36 11.59 -11.43
CA SER A 135 2.41 12.59 -11.16
C SER A 135 1.81 13.98 -11.01
N TYR A 136 2.28 14.76 -10.05
CA TYR A 136 1.87 16.13 -9.84
C TYR A 136 3.07 17.06 -9.56
N HIS A 137 2.82 18.33 -9.33
CA HIS A 137 3.87 19.34 -9.24
C HIS A 137 5.06 18.96 -8.34
N GLY A 138 6.28 19.26 -8.82
CA GLY A 138 7.52 19.06 -8.07
C GLY A 138 8.08 17.63 -8.11
N GLY A 139 7.68 16.82 -9.10
CA GLY A 139 8.18 15.45 -9.24
C GLY A 139 7.61 14.48 -8.22
N LYS A 140 6.56 14.87 -7.50
CA LYS A 140 5.84 14.00 -6.59
C LYS A 140 4.83 13.16 -7.34
N SER A 141 4.49 12.01 -6.79
CA SER A 141 3.48 11.11 -7.33
C SER A 141 2.65 10.48 -6.20
N PHE A 142 1.46 10.03 -6.54
CA PHE A 142 0.61 9.24 -5.67
C PHE A 142 -0.01 8.08 -6.44
N VAL A 143 -0.44 7.06 -5.74
CA VAL A 143 -1.08 5.88 -6.32
C VAL A 143 -2.59 6.03 -6.24
N MET A 144 -3.25 5.88 -7.38
CA MET A 144 -4.70 5.84 -7.48
C MET A 144 -5.17 4.43 -7.85
N ALA A 145 -6.20 3.95 -7.18
CA ALA A 145 -6.75 2.62 -7.40
C ALA A 145 -8.21 2.70 -7.86
N ASP A 146 -8.50 2.07 -8.99
CA ASP A 146 -9.87 1.72 -9.40
C ASP A 146 -10.14 0.28 -8.97
N ILE A 147 -11.13 0.10 -8.11
CA ILE A 147 -11.50 -1.20 -7.57
C ILE A 147 -12.83 -1.60 -8.17
N PRO A 148 -12.83 -2.44 -9.23
CA PRO A 148 -14.07 -2.93 -9.82
C PRO A 148 -14.90 -3.69 -8.78
N GLY A 149 -16.21 -3.48 -8.76
CA GLY A 149 -17.11 -4.28 -7.96
C GLY A 149 -17.15 -3.99 -6.46
N ILE A 150 -16.55 -2.88 -5.96
CA ILE A 150 -16.79 -2.45 -4.58
C ILE A 150 -18.29 -2.28 -4.34
N ILE A 151 -19.01 -1.81 -5.33
CA ILE A 151 -20.43 -1.43 -5.24
C ILE A 151 -21.34 -2.49 -5.86
N GLU A 152 -20.89 -3.23 -6.86
CA GLU A 152 -21.68 -4.24 -7.58
C GLU A 152 -21.95 -5.55 -6.83
N GLY A 153 -21.83 -5.62 -5.55
CA GLY A 153 -22.04 -6.89 -4.83
C GLY A 153 -22.10 -6.78 -3.33
N ALA A 154 -22.04 -5.57 -2.80
CA ALA A 154 -22.11 -5.35 -1.36
C ALA A 154 -23.43 -5.88 -0.78
N SER A 155 -24.54 -5.73 -1.49
CA SER A 155 -25.85 -6.24 -1.12
C SER A 155 -26.02 -7.77 -1.28
N GLN A 156 -25.13 -8.44 -2.03
CA GLN A 156 -25.21 -9.88 -2.30
C GLN A 156 -24.29 -10.74 -1.44
N GLY A 157 -23.64 -10.18 -0.42
CA GLY A 157 -22.83 -10.93 0.53
C GLY A 157 -21.56 -11.59 -0.07
N LYS A 158 -21.20 -11.28 -1.29
CA LYS A 158 -19.94 -11.71 -1.90
C LYS A 158 -18.80 -10.80 -1.41
N GLY A 159 -18.35 -11.03 -0.20
CA GLY A 159 -17.35 -10.24 0.53
C GLY A 159 -15.93 -10.22 -0.05
N LEU A 160 -15.80 -10.14 -1.36
CA LEU A 160 -14.54 -10.18 -2.09
C LEU A 160 -13.80 -8.84 -2.08
N GLY A 161 -14.52 -7.71 -2.09
CA GLY A 161 -13.94 -6.38 -1.92
C GLY A 161 -13.51 -6.06 -0.49
N LEU A 162 -14.06 -6.76 0.53
CA LEU A 162 -13.77 -6.55 1.96
C LEU A 162 -12.27 -6.70 2.30
N ARG A 163 -11.61 -7.69 1.73
CA ARG A 163 -10.19 -7.93 1.99
C ARG A 163 -9.31 -6.83 1.40
N PHE A 164 -9.67 -6.34 0.22
CA PHE A 164 -8.93 -5.28 -0.45
C PHE A 164 -9.09 -3.93 0.28
N LEU A 165 -10.30 -3.57 0.72
CA LEU A 165 -10.53 -2.30 1.44
C LEU A 165 -9.87 -2.26 2.81
N ARG A 166 -9.61 -3.39 3.46
CA ARG A 166 -8.76 -3.45 4.66
C ARG A 166 -7.31 -3.04 4.39
N HIS A 167 -6.88 -3.14 3.14
CA HIS A 167 -5.53 -2.81 2.71
C HIS A 167 -5.39 -1.37 2.17
N ILE A 168 -6.50 -0.64 1.98
CA ILE A 168 -6.46 0.80 1.75
C ILE A 168 -6.20 1.47 3.10
N GLU A 169 -5.01 2.01 3.29
CA GLU A 169 -4.56 2.55 4.56
C GLU A 169 -5.41 3.70 5.10
N ARG A 170 -5.25 3.95 6.41
CA ARG A 170 -6.00 4.97 7.18
C ARG A 170 -5.94 6.38 6.60
N ASN A 171 -4.96 6.70 5.79
CA ASN A 171 -4.73 8.03 5.21
C ASN A 171 -5.21 8.20 3.78
N SER A 172 -5.82 7.17 3.15
CA SER A 172 -6.27 7.26 1.77
C SER A 172 -7.49 8.18 1.64
N LEU A 173 -7.48 8.98 0.59
CA LEU A 173 -8.61 9.79 0.18
C LEU A 173 -9.56 8.96 -0.69
N LEU A 174 -10.86 9.14 -0.54
CA LEU A 174 -11.88 8.55 -1.41
C LEU A 174 -12.38 9.58 -2.42
N LEU A 175 -12.21 9.29 -3.69
CA LEU A 175 -12.75 10.09 -4.78
C LEU A 175 -14.05 9.46 -5.27
N PHE A 176 -15.18 10.06 -4.86
CA PHE A 176 -16.50 9.67 -5.32
C PHE A 176 -16.73 10.24 -6.72
N MET A 177 -17.10 9.38 -7.64
CA MET A 177 -17.30 9.74 -9.04
C MET A 177 -18.77 9.54 -9.43
N VAL A 178 -19.45 10.63 -9.73
CA VAL A 178 -20.84 10.63 -10.19
C VAL A 178 -20.89 11.36 -11.54
N PRO A 179 -21.46 10.75 -12.58
CA PRO A 179 -21.51 11.38 -13.90
C PRO A 179 -22.50 12.56 -13.92
N ALA A 180 -22.17 13.58 -14.71
CA ALA A 180 -23.00 14.78 -14.87
C ALA A 180 -24.37 14.51 -15.52
N ASP A 181 -24.48 13.40 -16.25
CA ASP A 181 -25.72 12.90 -16.85
C ASP A 181 -26.60 12.08 -15.86
N SER A 182 -26.28 12.09 -14.58
CA SER A 182 -27.11 11.50 -13.54
C SER A 182 -28.35 12.36 -13.26
N ASP A 183 -29.49 11.71 -13.05
CA ASP A 183 -30.75 12.39 -12.69
C ASP A 183 -30.68 13.15 -11.35
N ASP A 184 -29.88 12.65 -10.41
CA ASP A 184 -29.70 13.25 -9.07
C ASP A 184 -28.33 12.87 -8.49
N ILE A 185 -27.36 13.76 -8.66
CA ILE A 185 -25.96 13.56 -8.21
C ILE A 185 -25.87 13.37 -6.69
N ARG A 186 -26.65 14.16 -5.92
CA ARG A 186 -26.67 14.03 -4.45
C ARG A 186 -27.16 12.66 -4.03
N LYS A 187 -28.23 12.19 -4.62
CA LYS A 187 -28.82 10.87 -4.31
C LYS A 187 -27.87 9.73 -4.68
N GLU A 188 -27.23 9.79 -5.84
CA GLU A 188 -26.22 8.79 -6.21
C GLU A 188 -25.06 8.77 -5.24
N TYR A 189 -24.54 9.93 -4.85
CA TYR A 189 -23.50 10.03 -3.84
C TYR A 189 -23.93 9.40 -2.50
N GLU A 190 -25.16 9.67 -2.04
CA GLU A 190 -25.69 9.10 -0.80
C GLU A 190 -25.83 7.57 -0.86
N VAL A 191 -26.25 7.04 -2.00
CA VAL A 191 -26.32 5.60 -2.23
C VAL A 191 -24.92 4.98 -2.15
N LEU A 192 -23.93 5.56 -2.85
CA LEU A 192 -22.54 5.11 -2.80
C LEU A 192 -21.98 5.14 -1.37
N LEU A 193 -22.26 6.21 -0.64
CA LEU A 193 -21.83 6.39 0.75
C LEU A 193 -22.47 5.34 1.67
N ASN A 194 -23.74 5.04 1.47
CA ASN A 194 -24.45 4.05 2.28
C ASN A 194 -23.99 2.62 1.96
N GLU A 195 -23.69 2.31 0.73
CA GLU A 195 -23.09 1.02 0.35
C GLU A 195 -21.70 0.87 0.98
N LEU A 196 -20.88 1.92 0.93
CA LEU A 196 -19.58 1.94 1.58
C LEU A 196 -19.69 1.75 3.10
N ARG A 197 -20.68 2.39 3.73
CA ARG A 197 -20.99 2.23 5.17
C ARG A 197 -21.37 0.80 5.52
N THR A 198 -22.21 0.19 4.71
CA THR A 198 -22.66 -1.20 4.92
C THR A 198 -21.50 -2.16 4.75
N PHE A 199 -20.57 -1.80 3.89
CA PHE A 199 -19.42 -2.63 3.56
C PHE A 199 -18.31 -2.55 4.63
N ASN A 200 -17.88 -1.34 5.00
CA ASN A 200 -16.92 -1.08 6.08
C ASN A 200 -17.12 0.33 6.67
N PRO A 201 -17.70 0.44 7.87
CA PRO A 201 -17.92 1.73 8.52
C PRO A 201 -16.66 2.58 8.72
N GLU A 202 -15.49 1.96 8.89
CA GLU A 202 -14.21 2.68 9.06
C GLU A 202 -13.81 3.49 7.81
N MET A 203 -14.37 3.15 6.66
CA MET A 203 -14.14 3.92 5.43
C MET A 203 -14.80 5.30 5.45
N LEU A 204 -15.77 5.52 6.34
CA LEU A 204 -16.43 6.82 6.52
C LEU A 204 -15.56 7.86 7.22
N ASP A 205 -14.52 7.42 7.93
CA ASP A 205 -13.57 8.32 8.60
C ASP A 205 -12.52 8.91 7.63
N LYS A 206 -12.52 8.43 6.39
CA LYS A 206 -11.58 8.91 5.36
C LYS A 206 -12.01 10.25 4.78
N GLN A 207 -11.01 11.01 4.35
CA GLN A 207 -11.26 12.22 3.56
C GLN A 207 -11.96 11.84 2.26
N ARG A 208 -12.89 12.67 1.83
CA ARG A 208 -13.74 12.44 0.66
C ARG A 208 -13.76 13.66 -0.23
N VAL A 209 -13.74 13.42 -1.54
CA VAL A 209 -13.94 14.43 -2.58
C VAL A 209 -14.97 13.88 -3.56
N LEU A 210 -15.87 14.73 -4.03
CA LEU A 210 -16.83 14.41 -5.09
C LEU A 210 -16.33 14.93 -6.42
N ALA A 211 -16.18 14.04 -7.40
CA ALA A 211 -15.92 14.41 -8.79
C ALA A 211 -17.20 14.23 -9.62
N VAL A 212 -17.70 15.32 -10.16
CA VAL A 212 -18.76 15.28 -11.17
C VAL A 212 -18.08 15.02 -12.51
N THR A 213 -18.23 13.81 -13.03
CA THR A 213 -17.54 13.35 -14.23
C THR A 213 -18.35 13.63 -15.50
N LYS A 214 -17.74 13.51 -16.69
CA LYS A 214 -18.33 13.84 -17.99
C LYS A 214 -18.81 15.29 -18.06
N SER A 215 -18.16 16.20 -17.34
CA SER A 215 -18.56 17.61 -17.28
C SER A 215 -18.32 18.38 -18.60
N ASP A 216 -17.72 17.74 -19.59
CA ASP A 216 -17.70 18.24 -20.99
C ASP A 216 -19.07 18.29 -21.62
N MET A 217 -20.09 17.65 -21.05
CA MET A 217 -21.49 17.70 -21.47
C MET A 217 -22.24 18.91 -20.90
N LEU A 218 -21.64 19.62 -19.94
CA LEU A 218 -22.22 20.77 -19.24
C LEU A 218 -21.61 22.07 -19.79
N ASP A 219 -22.45 23.09 -19.95
CA ASP A 219 -21.97 24.46 -20.05
C ASP A 219 -21.84 25.12 -18.67
N GLN A 220 -21.34 26.33 -18.61
CA GLN A 220 -21.10 27.03 -17.36
C GLN A 220 -22.41 27.29 -16.58
N GLU A 221 -23.50 27.58 -17.27
CA GLU A 221 -24.82 27.85 -16.66
C GLU A 221 -25.32 26.59 -15.93
N LEU A 222 -25.23 25.43 -16.57
CA LEU A 222 -25.62 24.15 -15.97
C LEU A 222 -24.72 23.75 -14.79
N MET A 223 -23.42 24.02 -14.86
CA MET A 223 -22.52 23.80 -13.72
C MET A 223 -22.92 24.65 -12.52
N ASP A 224 -23.24 25.94 -12.75
CA ASP A 224 -23.67 26.88 -11.71
C ASP A 224 -25.07 26.51 -11.13
N GLU A 225 -25.94 25.86 -11.92
CA GLU A 225 -27.21 25.31 -11.44
C GLU A 225 -27.04 24.01 -10.61
N ILE A 226 -26.11 23.18 -10.99
CA ILE A 226 -25.84 21.89 -10.31
C ILE A 226 -25.11 22.12 -8.99
N GLU A 227 -24.16 23.05 -8.92
CA GLU A 227 -23.31 23.27 -7.77
C GLU A 227 -24.07 23.40 -6.43
N PRO A 228 -25.17 24.18 -6.31
CA PRO A 228 -25.93 24.28 -5.06
C PRO A 228 -26.71 22.99 -4.73
N THR A 229 -26.89 22.06 -5.65
CA THR A 229 -27.58 20.78 -5.43
C THR A 229 -26.64 19.70 -4.88
N LEU A 230 -25.32 19.91 -4.96
CA LEU A 230 -24.31 18.96 -4.49
C LEU A 230 -24.35 18.79 -2.97
N PRO A 231 -23.81 17.69 -2.44
CA PRO A 231 -23.72 17.46 -0.99
C PRO A 231 -22.94 18.57 -0.29
N GLU A 232 -23.50 19.13 0.79
CA GLU A 232 -22.86 20.18 1.56
C GLU A 232 -21.65 19.66 2.37
N GLY A 233 -20.64 20.50 2.53
CA GLY A 233 -19.46 20.20 3.36
C GLY A 233 -18.47 19.21 2.77
N ILE A 234 -18.63 18.83 1.50
CA ILE A 234 -17.71 17.95 0.78
C ILE A 234 -17.06 18.75 -0.35
N PRO A 235 -15.71 18.75 -0.42
CA PRO A 235 -15.03 19.31 -1.57
C PRO A 235 -15.49 18.62 -2.85
N HIS A 236 -15.76 19.39 -3.90
CA HIS A 236 -16.18 18.86 -5.18
C HIS A 236 -15.40 19.45 -6.33
N VAL A 237 -15.39 18.76 -7.45
CA VAL A 237 -14.71 19.19 -8.68
C VAL A 237 -15.48 18.67 -9.91
N PHE A 238 -15.61 19.51 -10.92
CA PHE A 238 -16.14 19.11 -12.22
C PHE A 238 -14.98 18.67 -13.10
N ILE A 239 -15.04 17.44 -13.61
CA ILE A 239 -13.95 16.86 -14.41
C ILE A 239 -14.47 16.22 -15.70
N SER A 240 -13.59 16.21 -16.71
CA SER A 240 -13.76 15.39 -17.90
C SER A 240 -12.45 14.76 -18.29
N SER A 241 -12.41 13.44 -18.31
CA SER A 241 -11.25 12.68 -18.78
C SER A 241 -11.06 12.75 -20.30
N VAL A 242 -12.08 13.19 -21.03
CA VAL A 242 -12.05 13.32 -22.50
C VAL A 242 -11.51 14.67 -22.93
N SER A 243 -12.03 15.76 -22.33
CA SER A 243 -11.61 17.13 -22.64
C SER A 243 -10.42 17.63 -21.83
N GLY A 244 -10.09 16.96 -20.72
CA GLY A 244 -9.07 17.39 -19.77
C GLY A 244 -9.54 18.46 -18.79
N LEU A 245 -10.83 18.80 -18.79
CA LEU A 245 -11.41 19.78 -17.87
C LEU A 245 -11.19 19.33 -16.42
N GLY A 246 -10.67 20.23 -15.56
CA GLY A 246 -10.48 20.00 -14.13
C GLY A 246 -9.44 18.93 -13.77
N ILE A 247 -8.60 18.50 -14.71
CA ILE A 247 -7.57 17.45 -14.49
C ILE A 247 -6.16 18.05 -14.34
N SER A 248 -5.95 19.32 -14.63
CA SER A 248 -4.63 20.00 -14.59
C SER A 248 -4.29 20.57 -13.21
#